data_e0122b13363e3d16fd9150588021e539
#
_entry.id   e0122b13363e3d16fd9150588021e539
#
_cell.length_a   1.000
_cell.length_b   1.000
_cell.length_c   1.000
_cell.angle_alpha   90.00
_cell.angle_beta   90.00
_cell.angle_gamma   90.00
#
_symmetry.space_group_name_H-M   'P 1'
#
loop_
_entity.id
_entity.type
_entity.pdbx_description
1 polymer ?
#
loop_
_entity_poly.entity_id
_entity_poly.type
_entity_poly.pdbx_seq_one_letter_code
_entity_poly.pdbx_strand_id
1 'polypeptide(L)' 'MALDYSGLLTDEQKKSILDQRLTQFAAEAYQHDINKQVATAAGNTEGVAQANEALGTLEAAIAVHQSELAKLAPTE' A
#
# COMPACT_ATOMS: atom_id res chain seq x y z
N MET A 1 7.64 6.71 27.13
CA MET A 1 8.55 7.33 26.20
C MET A 1 8.73 6.48 24.96
N ALA A 2 8.63 7.10 23.82
CA ALA A 2 8.70 6.34 22.59
C ALA A 2 10.15 6.06 22.19
N LEU A 3 10.40 4.86 21.73
CA LEU A 3 11.70 4.50 21.22
C LEU A 3 11.87 5.14 19.85
N ASP A 4 13.02 5.71 19.59
CA ASP A 4 13.31 6.24 18.27
C ASP A 4 13.80 5.08 17.38
N TYR A 5 12.87 4.25 16.97
CA TYR A 5 13.20 3.09 16.17
C TYR A 5 13.74 3.50 14.80
N SER A 6 13.34 4.66 14.32
CA SER A 6 13.79 5.14 13.01
C SER A 6 15.30 5.35 13.00
N GLY A 7 15.87 5.77 14.12
CA GLY A 7 17.30 5.95 14.21
C GLY A 7 18.10 4.66 14.26
N LEU A 8 17.41 3.53 14.44
CA LEU A 8 18.07 2.24 14.47
C LEU A 8 18.19 1.59 13.09
N LEU A 9 17.63 2.21 12.08
CA LEU A 9 17.63 1.66 10.73
C LEU A 9 18.42 2.54 9.77
N THR A 10 19.14 1.93 8.89
CA THR A 10 19.80 2.67 7.81
C THR A 10 18.75 3.03 6.75
N ASP A 11 19.07 4.00 5.90
CA ASP A 11 18.17 4.35 4.81
C ASP A 11 17.96 3.17 3.87
N GLU A 12 18.97 2.36 3.69
CA GLU A 12 18.87 1.17 2.86
C GLU A 12 17.89 0.18 3.44
N GLN A 13 17.92 -0.01 4.76
CA GLN A 13 16.99 -0.90 5.44
C GLN A 13 15.56 -0.37 5.35
N LYS A 14 15.41 0.94 5.54
CA LYS A 14 14.09 1.57 5.42
C LYS A 14 13.53 1.39 4.02
N LYS A 15 14.37 1.59 3.00
CA LYS A 15 13.95 1.42 1.61
C LYS A 15 13.49 -0.01 1.34
N SER A 16 14.24 -0.97 1.84
CA SER A 16 13.89 -2.39 1.65
C SER A 16 12.53 -2.71 2.27
N ILE A 17 12.30 -2.21 3.47
CA ILE A 17 11.02 -2.43 4.16
C ILE A 17 9.88 -1.79 3.36
N LEU A 18 10.08 -0.55 2.92
CA LEU A 18 9.04 0.15 2.17
C LEU A 18 8.74 -0.53 0.85
N ASP A 19 9.79 -0.98 0.14
CA ASP A 19 9.59 -1.69 -1.13
C ASP A 19 8.83 -2.99 -0.94
N GLN A 20 9.14 -3.73 0.11
CA GLN A 20 8.43 -4.95 0.43
C GLN A 20 6.96 -4.70 0.71
N ARG A 21 6.69 -3.68 1.52
CA ARG A 21 5.32 -3.36 1.87
C ARG A 21 4.54 -2.85 0.66
N LEU A 22 5.18 -2.07 -0.20
CA LEU A 22 4.54 -1.60 -1.42
C LEU A 22 4.13 -2.76 -2.32
N THR A 23 5.00 -3.77 -2.44
CA THR A 23 4.67 -4.95 -3.22
C THR A 23 3.47 -5.68 -2.63
N GLN A 24 3.40 -5.78 -1.30
CA GLN A 24 2.27 -6.42 -0.65
C GLN A 24 0.98 -5.66 -0.87
N PHE A 25 1.03 -4.34 -0.74
CA PHE A 25 -0.16 -3.52 -0.98
C PHE A 25 -0.62 -3.62 -2.42
N ALA A 26 0.32 -3.63 -3.36
CA ALA A 26 -0.02 -3.78 -4.77
C ALA A 26 -0.69 -5.12 -5.04
N ALA A 27 -0.20 -6.18 -4.41
CA ALA A 27 -0.78 -7.50 -4.57
C ALA A 27 -2.20 -7.54 -4.01
N GLU A 28 -2.41 -6.93 -2.84
CA GLU A 28 -3.73 -6.86 -2.24
C GLU A 28 -4.68 -6.02 -3.09
N ALA A 29 -4.18 -4.91 -3.62
CA ALA A 29 -5.00 -4.04 -4.47
C ALA A 29 -5.44 -4.81 -5.72
N TYR A 30 -4.53 -5.58 -6.30
CA TYR A 30 -4.87 -6.38 -7.45
C TYR A 30 -5.98 -7.39 -7.13
N GLN A 31 -5.89 -8.04 -5.97
CA GLN A 31 -6.91 -8.99 -5.55
C GLN A 31 -8.27 -8.31 -5.39
N HIS A 32 -8.29 -7.13 -4.79
CA HIS A 32 -9.55 -6.39 -4.63
C HIS A 32 -10.08 -5.90 -5.96
N ASP A 33 -9.20 -5.56 -6.89
CA ASP A 33 -9.64 -5.16 -8.22
C ASP A 33 -10.32 -6.34 -8.93
N ILE A 34 -9.74 -7.53 -8.82
CA ILE A 34 -10.36 -8.73 -9.40
C ILE A 34 -11.70 -9.00 -8.73
N ASN A 35 -11.77 -8.87 -7.41
CA ASN A 35 -13.02 -9.05 -6.67
C ASN A 35 -14.09 -8.07 -7.13
N LYS A 36 -13.67 -6.84 -7.41
CA LYS A 36 -14.58 -5.81 -7.93
C LYS A 36 -15.13 -6.22 -9.29
N GLN A 37 -14.27 -6.75 -10.15
CA GLN A 37 -14.71 -7.17 -11.47
C GLN A 37 -15.70 -8.34 -11.38
N VAL A 38 -15.43 -9.27 -10.47
CA VAL A 38 -16.34 -10.40 -10.25
C VAL A 38 -17.69 -9.89 -9.74
N ALA A 39 -17.67 -8.98 -8.77
CA ALA A 39 -18.89 -8.43 -8.21
C ALA A 39 -19.68 -7.66 -9.28
N THR A 40 -18.97 -6.91 -10.12
CA THR A 40 -19.62 -6.17 -11.21
C THR A 40 -20.30 -7.12 -12.18
N ALA A 41 -19.63 -8.20 -12.54
CA ALA A 41 -20.16 -9.19 -13.47
C ALA A 41 -21.39 -9.90 -12.88
N ALA A 42 -21.41 -10.06 -11.56
CA ALA A 42 -22.50 -10.72 -10.86
C ALA A 42 -23.64 -9.77 -10.50
N GLY A 43 -23.49 -8.49 -10.76
CA GLY A 43 -24.48 -7.49 -10.38
C GLY A 43 -24.54 -7.23 -8.89
N ASN A 44 -23.45 -7.53 -8.17
CA ASN A 44 -23.39 -7.37 -6.72
C ASN A 44 -22.87 -6.00 -6.37
N THR A 45 -23.78 -5.02 -6.25
CA THR A 45 -23.38 -3.64 -5.99
C THR A 45 -22.71 -3.47 -4.63
N GLU A 46 -23.11 -4.26 -3.64
CA GLU A 46 -22.50 -4.20 -2.33
C GLU A 46 -21.05 -4.68 -2.38
N GLY A 47 -20.81 -5.74 -3.13
CA GLY A 47 -19.43 -6.26 -3.32
C GLY A 47 -18.54 -5.24 -4.01
N VAL A 48 -19.08 -4.52 -5.00
CA VAL A 48 -18.33 -3.46 -5.67
C VAL A 48 -17.97 -2.36 -4.68
N ALA A 49 -18.94 -1.95 -3.85
CA ALA A 49 -18.70 -0.89 -2.87
C ALA A 49 -17.62 -1.30 -1.86
N GLN A 50 -17.66 -2.55 -1.41
CA GLN A 50 -16.66 -3.06 -0.46
C GLN A 50 -15.27 -3.09 -1.08
N ALA A 51 -15.18 -3.52 -2.34
CA ALA A 51 -13.89 -3.56 -3.04
C ALA A 51 -13.34 -2.15 -3.23
N ASN A 52 -14.20 -1.19 -3.58
CA ASN A 52 -13.77 0.19 -3.75
C ASN A 52 -13.25 0.78 -2.44
N GLU A 53 -13.90 0.45 -1.33
CA GLU A 53 -13.46 0.92 -0.02
C GLU A 53 -12.06 0.37 0.32
N ALA A 54 -11.87 -0.93 0.07
CA ALA A 54 -10.57 -1.55 0.33
C ALA A 54 -9.49 -0.95 -0.56
N LEU A 55 -9.81 -0.72 -1.84
CA LEU A 55 -8.86 -0.12 -2.77
C LEU A 55 -8.48 1.30 -2.33
N GLY A 56 -9.45 2.08 -1.86
CA GLY A 56 -9.16 3.43 -1.37
C GLY A 56 -8.18 3.41 -0.20
N THR A 57 -8.35 2.48 0.73
CA THR A 57 -7.45 2.35 1.86
C THR A 57 -6.04 1.96 1.40
N LEU A 58 -5.96 1.02 0.46
CA LEU A 58 -4.67 0.57 -0.05
C LEU A 58 -3.97 1.67 -0.84
N GLU A 59 -4.73 2.45 -1.60
CA GLU A 59 -4.15 3.57 -2.34
C GLU A 59 -3.55 4.60 -1.39
N ALA A 60 -4.23 4.88 -0.28
CA ALA A 60 -3.70 5.80 0.72
C ALA A 60 -2.42 5.24 1.34
N ALA A 61 -2.39 3.94 1.64
CA ALA A 61 -1.21 3.30 2.20
C ALA A 61 -0.04 3.36 1.22
N ILE A 62 -0.31 3.09 -0.05
CA ILE A 62 0.72 3.15 -1.09
C ILE A 62 1.28 4.56 -1.19
N ALA A 63 0.41 5.56 -1.18
CA ALA A 63 0.85 6.96 -1.29
C ALA A 63 1.75 7.35 -0.12
N VAL A 64 1.42 6.92 1.10
CA VAL A 64 2.25 7.20 2.27
C VAL A 64 3.63 6.57 2.11
N HIS A 65 3.66 5.31 1.66
CA HIS A 65 4.94 4.60 1.50
C HIS A 65 5.80 5.22 0.40
N GLN A 66 5.18 5.64 -0.70
CA GLN A 66 5.91 6.32 -1.77
C GLN A 66 6.48 7.65 -1.30
N SER A 67 5.71 8.37 -0.49
CA SER A 67 6.17 9.63 0.09
C SER A 67 7.37 9.41 1.01
N GLU A 68 7.33 8.35 1.82
CA GLU A 68 8.46 8.03 2.69
C GLU A 68 9.70 7.64 1.91
N LEU A 69 9.52 6.89 0.81
CA LEU A 69 10.65 6.55 -0.04
C LEU A 69 11.30 7.80 -0.62
N ALA A 70 10.50 8.77 -1.04
CA ALA A 70 11.03 10.00 -1.60
C ALA A 70 11.88 10.76 -0.60
N LYS A 71 11.56 10.65 0.68
CA LYS A 71 12.35 11.32 1.71
C LYS A 71 13.70 10.67 1.93
N LEU A 72 13.80 9.36 1.64
CA LEU A 72 15.05 8.66 1.89
C LEU A 72 16.08 8.89 0.82
N ALA A 73 15.67 9.16 -0.36
CA ALA A 73 16.54 9.00 -1.36
C ALA A 73 17.16 10.12 -1.88
N PRO A 74 18.08 10.50 -1.60
CA PRO A 74 18.72 11.45 -2.16
C PRO A 74 19.33 10.92 -3.25
N THR A 75 19.38 10.77 -3.92
CA THR A 75 19.94 10.26 -4.87
C THR A 75 20.82 10.93 -5.51
N GLU A 76 21.36 11.10 -5.61
CA GLU A 76 22.18 11.47 -6.34
C GLU A 76 22.18 11.68 -7.10
#